data_9dd5d4c9072cc8be46cf6f5eadeb67ef
#
_entry.id   9dd5d4c9072cc8be46cf6f5eadeb67ef
#
_cell.length_a   1.000
_cell.length_b   1.000
_cell.length_c   1.000
_cell.angle_alpha   90.00
_cell.angle_beta   90.00
_cell.angle_gamma   90.00
#
_symmetry.space_group_name_H-M   'P 1'
#
loop_
_entity.id
_entity.type
_entity.pdbx_description
1 polymer ?
#
loop_
_entity_poly.entity_id
_entity_poly.type
_entity_poly.pdbx_seq_one_letter_code
_entity_poly.pdbx_strand_id
1 'polypeptide(L)' 'MAFPREFVDYGVVKLNQFAGYNGVSVYKGLYDYRSLSGFSGSASAEDARWSGNAIIVTMRDGEVRRYTDFGSFDRV' A
#
# COMPACT_ATOMS: atom_id res chain seq x y z
N MET A 1 -9.78 -11.93 0.74
CA MET A 1 -9.07 -11.73 2.01
C MET A 1 -9.08 -10.26 2.36
N ALA A 2 -8.96 -9.92 3.62
CA ALA A 2 -8.94 -8.53 4.08
C ALA A 2 -7.72 -8.30 4.94
N PHE A 3 -7.35 -7.03 5.12
CA PHE A 3 -6.26 -6.69 6.04
C PHE A 3 -6.64 -7.09 7.46
N PRO A 4 -5.67 -7.60 8.25
CA PRO A 4 -5.88 -7.84 9.67
C PRO A 4 -6.31 -6.55 10.37
N ARG A 5 -7.19 -6.69 11.37
CA ARG A 5 -7.79 -5.56 12.07
C ARG A 5 -6.74 -4.62 12.68
N GLU A 6 -5.64 -5.17 13.16
CA GLU A 6 -4.58 -4.37 13.78
C GLU A 6 -3.97 -3.35 12.82
N PHE A 7 -3.90 -3.67 11.52
CA PHE A 7 -3.42 -2.73 10.51
C PHE A 7 -4.46 -1.66 10.22
N VAL A 8 -5.71 -2.06 10.09
CA VAL A 8 -6.81 -1.13 9.80
C VAL A 8 -6.97 -0.13 10.95
N ASP A 9 -6.92 -0.61 12.18
CA ASP A 9 -7.11 0.25 13.35
C ASP A 9 -5.96 1.22 13.56
N TYR A 10 -4.73 0.80 13.28
CA TYR A 10 -3.59 1.71 13.35
C TYR A 10 -3.65 2.75 12.22
N GLY A 11 -4.07 2.33 11.03
CA GLY A 11 -4.43 3.21 9.93
C GLY A 11 -3.30 4.03 9.32
N VAL A 12 -2.06 3.54 9.34
CA VAL A 12 -0.90 4.26 8.81
C VAL A 12 -0.30 3.48 7.66
N VAL A 13 -0.10 4.17 6.52
CA VAL A 13 0.64 3.67 5.38
C VAL A 13 1.70 4.69 5.00
N LYS A 14 2.83 4.21 4.52
CA LYS A 14 3.94 5.07 4.09
C LYS A 14 4.55 4.54 2.81
N LEU A 15 5.10 5.44 2.01
CA LEU A 15 5.87 5.06 0.84
C LEU A 15 7.26 4.62 1.29
N ASN A 16 7.70 3.48 0.77
CA ASN A 16 9.06 2.98 0.97
C ASN A 16 9.88 3.24 -0.28
N GLN A 17 10.97 3.96 -0.14
CA GLN A 17 11.83 4.29 -1.24
C GLN A 17 12.85 3.18 -1.46
N PHE A 18 12.84 2.62 -2.67
CA PHE A 18 13.83 1.67 -3.13
C PHE A 18 14.60 2.28 -4.30
N ALA A 19 15.67 1.63 -4.72
CA ALA A 19 16.42 2.09 -5.89
C ALA A 19 15.53 2.03 -7.13
N GLY A 20 15.13 3.19 -7.63
CA GLY A 20 14.36 3.33 -8.86
C GLY A 20 12.84 3.26 -8.71
N TYR A 21 12.29 3.00 -7.52
CA TYR A 21 10.84 2.99 -7.35
C TYR A 21 10.44 3.14 -5.88
N ASN A 22 9.15 3.45 -5.67
CA ASN A 22 8.56 3.50 -4.34
C ASN A 22 7.57 2.36 -4.17
N GLY A 23 7.71 1.60 -3.09
CA GLY A 23 6.70 0.66 -2.63
C GLY A 23 5.85 1.26 -1.52
N VAL A 24 4.98 0.46 -0.93
CA VAL A 24 4.08 0.90 0.14
C VAL A 24 4.22 -0.03 1.33
N SER A 25 4.36 0.55 2.51
CA SER A 25 4.38 -0.17 3.79
C SER A 25 3.14 0.14 4.59
N VAL A 26 2.55 -0.89 5.18
CA VAL A 26 1.36 -0.79 6.02
C VAL A 26 1.77 -1.10 7.44
N TYR A 27 1.47 -0.20 8.36
CA TYR A 27 1.90 -0.29 9.75
C TYR A 27 0.79 -0.81 10.65
N LYS A 28 1.15 -1.64 11.62
CA LYS A 28 0.27 -2.05 12.71
C LYS A 28 0.77 -1.56 14.06
N GLY A 29 1.84 -0.81 14.06
CA GLY A 29 2.45 -0.22 15.24
C GLY A 29 3.53 0.74 14.81
N LEU A 30 4.22 1.34 15.76
CA LEU A 30 5.21 2.39 15.47
C LEU A 30 6.35 1.87 14.61
N TYR A 31 6.78 0.62 14.84
CA TYR A 31 7.90 0.01 14.12
C TYR A 31 7.53 -1.30 13.40
N ASP A 32 6.29 -1.75 13.53
CA ASP A 32 5.84 -3.01 12.94
C ASP A 32 5.09 -2.74 11.64
N TYR A 33 5.59 -3.30 10.54
CA TYR A 33 4.96 -3.07 9.25
C TYR A 33 5.12 -4.29 8.34
N ARG A 34 4.27 -4.33 7.31
CA ARG A 34 4.40 -5.24 6.17
C ARG A 34 4.26 -4.45 4.88
N SER A 35 4.97 -4.91 3.85
CA SER A 35 4.92 -4.25 2.55
C SER A 35 3.83 -4.85 1.68
N LEU A 36 3.17 -4.00 0.88
CA LEU A 36 2.28 -4.45 -0.18
C LEU A 36 3.13 -4.98 -1.33
N SER A 37 2.59 -5.94 -2.08
CA SER A 37 3.25 -6.48 -3.26
C SER A 37 2.83 -5.73 -4.52
N GLY A 38 3.51 -5.98 -5.63
CA GLY A 38 3.17 -5.41 -6.93
C GLY A 38 3.87 -4.12 -7.27
N PHE A 39 5.00 -3.82 -6.65
CA PHE A 39 5.79 -2.63 -6.94
C PHE A 39 7.14 -3.01 -7.52
N SER A 40 7.63 -2.20 -8.47
CA SER A 40 8.90 -2.41 -9.15
C SER A 40 9.34 -1.09 -9.78
N GLY A 41 10.45 -1.11 -10.54
CA GLY A 41 10.93 0.07 -11.24
C GLY A 41 9.92 0.65 -12.22
N SER A 42 9.08 -0.21 -12.84
CA SER A 42 8.02 0.23 -13.76
C SER A 42 6.67 0.41 -13.07
N ALA A 43 6.55 0.04 -11.79
CA ALA A 43 5.31 0.14 -11.03
C ALA A 43 5.62 0.79 -9.68
N SER A 44 5.78 2.10 -9.70
CA SER A 44 6.17 2.90 -8.55
C SER A 44 4.97 3.62 -7.96
N ALA A 45 4.84 3.60 -6.63
CA ALA A 45 3.77 4.31 -5.93
C ALA A 45 4.11 5.79 -5.82
N GLU A 46 3.09 6.63 -5.97
CA GLU A 46 3.19 8.07 -5.79
C GLU A 46 2.47 8.52 -4.52
N ASP A 47 1.39 7.83 -4.15
CA ASP A 47 0.62 8.13 -2.95
C ASP A 47 -0.10 6.87 -2.48
N ALA A 48 -0.36 6.80 -1.18
CA ALA A 48 -1.09 5.68 -0.60
C ALA A 48 -1.86 6.16 0.64
N ARG A 49 -3.10 5.69 0.78
CA ARG A 49 -3.94 6.08 1.92
C ARG A 49 -4.98 5.00 2.21
N TRP A 50 -5.41 4.94 3.45
CA TRP A 50 -6.54 4.11 3.83
C TRP A 50 -7.85 4.70 3.32
N SER A 51 -8.74 3.82 2.86
CA SER A 51 -10.11 4.16 2.48
C SER A 51 -11.02 3.06 3.01
N GLY A 52 -11.59 3.26 4.18
CA GLY A 52 -12.31 2.20 4.88
C GLY A 52 -11.36 1.07 5.25
N ASN A 53 -11.66 -0.15 4.81
CA ASN A 53 -10.85 -1.33 5.06
C ASN A 53 -9.88 -1.65 3.91
N ALA A 54 -9.74 -0.74 2.95
CA ALA A 54 -8.87 -0.92 1.80
C ALA A 54 -7.82 0.19 1.76
N ILE A 55 -6.77 -0.02 0.97
CA ILE A 55 -5.74 1.00 0.75
C ILE A 55 -5.79 1.41 -0.71
N ILE A 56 -5.91 2.71 -0.94
CA ILE A 56 -5.89 3.28 -2.29
C ILE A 56 -4.47 3.75 -2.57
N VAL A 57 -3.88 3.21 -3.61
CA VAL A 57 -2.53 3.55 -4.04
C VAL A 57 -2.60 4.20 -5.41
N THR A 58 -2.08 5.42 -5.52
CA THR A 58 -1.93 6.09 -6.80
C THR A 58 -0.52 5.82 -7.31
N MET A 59 -0.41 5.27 -8.50
CA MET A 59 0.86 4.94 -9.11
C MET A 59 1.40 6.14 -9.88
N ARG A 60 2.72 6.13 -10.11
CA ARG A 60 3.39 7.21 -10.83
C ARG A 60 2.84 7.44 -12.23
N ASP A 61 2.40 6.37 -12.90
CA ASP A 61 1.85 6.44 -14.26
C ASP A 61 0.37 6.86 -14.28
N GLY A 62 -0.22 7.13 -13.13
CA GLY A 62 -1.63 7.51 -13.01
C GLY A 62 -2.57 6.35 -12.71
N GLU A 63 -2.09 5.12 -12.71
CA GLU A 63 -2.90 3.97 -12.31
C GLU A 63 -3.32 4.12 -10.85
N VAL A 64 -4.56 3.74 -10.55
CA VAL A 64 -5.06 3.72 -9.17
C VAL A 64 -5.43 2.30 -8.82
N ARG A 65 -4.87 1.82 -7.71
CA ARG A 65 -5.09 0.46 -7.22
C ARG A 65 -5.83 0.52 -5.89
N ARG A 66 -6.77 -0.41 -5.72
CA ARG A 66 -7.46 -0.60 -4.45
C ARG A 66 -7.01 -1.93 -3.87
N TYR A 67 -6.18 -1.87 -2.84
CA TYR A 67 -5.69 -3.06 -2.16
C TYR A 67 -6.68 -3.49 -1.09
N THR A 68 -7.06 -4.76 -1.13
CA THR A 68 -7.91 -5.37 -0.11
C THR A 68 -7.13 -6.33 0.78
N ASP A 69 -5.89 -6.62 0.41
CA ASP A 69 -4.96 -7.44 1.19
C ASP A 69 -3.54 -7.08 0.74
N PHE A 70 -2.54 -7.63 1.41
CA PHE A 70 -1.14 -7.30 1.11
C PHE A 70 -0.71 -7.70 -0.30
N GLY A 71 -1.31 -8.72 -0.87
CA GLY A 71 -0.98 -9.19 -2.21
C GLY A 71 -2.13 -9.13 -3.21
N SER A 72 -3.26 -8.54 -2.87
CA SER A 72 -4.45 -8.52 -3.72
C SER A 72 -4.95 -7.11 -3.94
N PHE A 73 -5.12 -6.73 -5.19
CA PHE A 73 -5.66 -5.42 -5.52
C PHE A 73 -6.46 -5.46 -6.81
N ASP A 74 -7.35 -4.48 -6.95
CA ASP A 74 -8.10 -4.22 -8.17
C ASP A 74 -7.73 -2.85 -8.69
N ARG A 75 -7.78 -2.69 -9.98
CA ARG A 75 -7.63 -1.37 -10.60
C ARG A 75 -8.95 -0.62 -10.56
N VAL A 76 -8.84 0.64 -10.24
CA VAL A 76 -10.01 1.50 -10.10
C VAL A 76 -10.10 2.48 -11.24
#